data_0d623bf4e13b938a5a6af3ced8edbc48
#
_entry.id   0d623bf4e13b938a5a6af3ced8edbc48
#
_cell.length_a   1.000
_cell.length_b   1.000
_cell.length_c   1.000
_cell.angle_alpha   90.00
_cell.angle_beta   90.00
_cell.angle_gamma   90.00
#
_symmetry.space_group_name_H-M   'P 1'
#
loop_
_entity.id
_entity.type
_entity.pdbx_description
1 polymer ?
#
loop_
_entity_poly.entity_id
_entity_poly.type
_entity_poly.pdbx_seq_one_letter_code
_entity_poly.pdbx_strand_id
1 'polypeptide(L)'
;FFAIFARMNKAIFALCAFLFSIFTLQATAKDWNAVNIPMVHLQDARRYVCDPENIMSAAMRDATDAYIGRLEKEAGIQAVFVIVSHVENGDPFRVAQDIGNKYGVGNKKTDRGLVIVVAIDDRKYFIAPGDGLEGDLTDVECDDIARSCIAKNMRKGNPDMAMLSTAKAIYNKFKTGETGIESPKEG
;
A
#
# COMPACT_ATOMS: atom_id res chain seq x y z
N PHE A 1 16.19 18.28 60.48
CA PHE A 1 16.23 19.09 59.23
C PHE A 1 16.75 18.28 58.02
N PHE A 2 17.76 17.46 58.20
CA PHE A 2 18.36 16.63 57.16
C PHE A 2 17.42 15.54 56.59
N ALA A 3 16.57 14.98 57.43
CA ALA A 3 15.62 13.91 57.02
C ALA A 3 14.46 14.43 56.14
N ILE A 4 14.08 15.70 56.27
CA ILE A 4 13.02 16.33 55.47
C ILE A 4 13.57 16.62 54.06
N PHE A 5 14.83 17.04 53.95
CA PHE A 5 15.48 17.31 52.69
C PHE A 5 15.71 16.03 51.85
N ALA A 6 16.08 14.93 52.51
CA ALA A 6 16.25 13.63 51.84
C ALA A 6 14.91 13.05 51.34
N ARG A 7 13.80 13.33 52.04
CA ARG A 7 12.45 12.91 51.64
C ARG A 7 11.90 13.78 50.49
N MET A 8 12.24 15.06 50.52
CA MET A 8 11.85 16.01 49.45
C MET A 8 12.55 15.68 48.12
N ASN A 9 13.82 15.31 48.13
CA ASN A 9 14.54 14.90 46.92
C ASN A 9 13.97 13.62 46.30
N LYS A 10 13.52 12.67 47.06
CA LYS A 10 12.87 11.44 46.56
C LYS A 10 11.51 11.74 45.92
N ALA A 11 10.72 12.65 46.52
CA ALA A 11 9.42 13.05 46.01
C ALA A 11 9.57 13.84 44.71
N ILE A 12 10.56 14.75 44.62
CA ILE A 12 10.87 15.50 43.42
C ILE A 12 11.40 14.57 42.31
N PHE A 13 12.24 13.60 42.64
CA PHE A 13 12.72 12.61 41.68
C PHE A 13 11.59 11.71 41.18
N ALA A 14 10.67 11.29 42.04
CA ALA A 14 9.49 10.51 41.66
C ALA A 14 8.53 11.35 40.77
N LEU A 15 8.36 12.64 41.08
CA LEU A 15 7.53 13.56 40.27
C LEU A 15 8.17 13.83 38.92
N CYS A 16 9.49 14.02 38.83
CA CYS A 16 10.21 14.19 37.58
C CYS A 16 10.19 12.90 36.76
N ALA A 17 10.35 11.73 37.36
CA ALA A 17 10.24 10.43 36.68
C ALA A 17 8.81 10.19 36.14
N PHE A 18 7.80 10.59 36.89
CA PHE A 18 6.40 10.50 36.49
C PHE A 18 6.06 11.49 35.34
N LEU A 19 6.60 12.71 35.39
CA LEU A 19 6.45 13.68 34.28
C LEU A 19 7.23 13.27 33.03
N PHE A 20 8.36 12.57 33.18
CA PHE A 20 9.13 12.06 32.05
C PHE A 20 8.46 10.85 31.37
N SER A 21 7.68 10.05 32.13
CA SER A 21 6.92 8.94 31.55
C SER A 21 5.65 9.35 30.80
N ILE A 22 5.21 10.62 30.91
CA ILE A 22 4.04 11.16 30.20
C ILE A 22 4.46 11.76 28.85
N PHE A 23 5.75 11.98 28.62
CA PHE A 23 6.25 12.36 27.33
C PHE A 23 6.35 11.10 26.43
N THR A 24 5.21 10.42 26.25
CA THR A 24 5.07 9.47 25.15
C THR A 24 5.25 10.27 23.88
N LEU A 25 6.37 10.01 23.21
CA LEU A 25 6.61 10.44 21.85
C LEU A 25 5.41 9.93 21.02
N GLN A 26 4.41 10.77 20.83
CA GLN A 26 3.37 10.49 19.84
C GLN A 26 4.09 10.58 18.50
N ALA A 27 4.55 9.44 18.02
CA ALA A 27 4.90 9.30 16.63
C ALA A 27 3.61 9.62 15.86
N THR A 28 3.51 10.84 15.33
CA THR A 28 2.44 11.17 14.41
C THR A 28 2.58 10.20 13.24
N ALA A 29 1.56 9.36 13.04
CA ALA A 29 1.52 8.48 11.89
C ALA A 29 1.73 9.36 10.64
N LYS A 30 2.64 8.93 9.77
CA LYS A 30 2.97 9.69 8.57
C LYS A 30 1.88 9.45 7.54
N ASP A 31 1.21 10.51 7.10
CA ASP A 31 0.30 10.45 5.98
C ASP A 31 1.10 10.41 4.66
N TRP A 32 0.90 9.35 3.91
CA TRP A 32 1.56 9.15 2.64
C TRP A 32 0.74 9.71 1.47
N ASN A 33 1.42 10.34 0.53
CA ASN A 33 0.81 10.92 -0.67
C ASN A 33 1.76 10.80 -1.88
N ALA A 34 1.32 11.24 -3.05
CA ALA A 34 2.10 11.16 -4.30
C ALA A 34 3.42 11.96 -4.28
N VAL A 35 3.63 12.83 -3.29
CA VAL A 35 4.87 13.63 -3.20
C VAL A 35 5.93 12.91 -2.35
N ASN A 36 5.50 12.22 -1.30
CA ASN A 36 6.40 11.66 -0.30
C ASN A 36 6.54 10.12 -0.37
N ILE A 37 5.70 9.42 -1.15
CA ILE A 37 5.89 8.00 -1.44
C ILE A 37 7.11 7.84 -2.36
N PRO A 38 8.13 7.05 -1.98
CA PRO A 38 9.27 6.80 -2.85
C PRO A 38 8.85 5.93 -4.03
N MET A 39 8.94 6.46 -5.25
CA MET A 39 8.68 5.71 -6.49
C MET A 39 9.88 4.85 -6.80
N VAL A 40 9.89 3.63 -6.32
CA VAL A 40 11.03 2.70 -6.38
C VAL A 40 11.43 2.34 -7.80
N HIS A 41 10.47 2.29 -8.73
CA HIS A 41 10.73 1.98 -10.14
C HIS A 41 11.60 3.03 -10.84
N LEU A 42 11.58 4.28 -10.38
CA LEU A 42 12.46 5.33 -10.90
C LEU A 42 13.92 5.16 -10.49
N GLN A 43 14.19 4.35 -9.46
CA GLN A 43 15.52 4.06 -8.94
C GLN A 43 16.01 2.68 -9.41
N ASP A 44 15.14 1.68 -9.46
CA ASP A 44 15.41 0.34 -9.97
C ASP A 44 14.20 -0.12 -10.80
N ALA A 45 14.38 -0.22 -12.11
CA ALA A 45 13.34 -0.61 -13.07
C ALA A 45 12.73 -2.01 -12.83
N ARG A 46 13.30 -2.80 -11.92
CA ARG A 46 12.77 -4.12 -11.53
C ARG A 46 11.87 -4.07 -10.30
N ARG A 47 11.71 -2.89 -9.70
CA ARG A 47 10.93 -2.65 -8.48
C ARG A 47 9.66 -1.90 -8.82
N TYR A 48 8.53 -2.39 -8.34
CA TYR A 48 7.21 -1.85 -8.60
C TYR A 48 6.42 -1.60 -7.32
N VAL A 49 6.79 -2.31 -6.23
CA VAL A 49 6.11 -2.22 -4.94
C VAL A 49 6.76 -1.14 -4.07
N CYS A 50 6.02 -0.04 -3.86
CA CYS A 50 6.39 1.04 -2.95
C CYS A 50 5.90 0.69 -1.53
N ASP A 51 6.82 0.22 -0.70
CA ASP A 51 6.59 -0.20 0.69
C ASP A 51 7.60 0.51 1.61
N PRO A 52 7.43 1.82 1.86
CA PRO A 52 8.40 2.62 2.61
C PRO A 52 8.46 2.26 4.10
N GLU A 53 7.47 1.57 4.61
CA GLU A 53 7.35 1.18 6.02
C GLU A 53 7.75 -0.29 6.26
N ASN A 54 8.14 -1.02 5.19
CA ASN A 54 8.47 -2.45 5.24
C ASN A 54 7.35 -3.31 5.86
N ILE A 55 6.12 -3.06 5.43
CA ILE A 55 4.92 -3.80 5.84
C ILE A 55 4.96 -5.22 5.29
N MET A 56 5.45 -5.39 4.05
CA MET A 56 5.61 -6.70 3.42
C MET A 56 6.97 -7.32 3.78
N SER A 57 6.99 -8.65 3.83
CA SER A 57 8.26 -9.38 3.84
C SER A 57 9.02 -9.17 2.51
N ALA A 58 10.35 -9.15 2.58
CA ALA A 58 11.19 -8.94 1.41
C ALA A 58 10.93 -9.99 0.31
N ALA A 59 10.79 -11.26 0.70
CA ALA A 59 10.53 -12.35 -0.24
C ALA A 59 9.20 -12.19 -0.99
N MET A 60 8.13 -11.74 -0.31
CA MET A 60 6.83 -11.55 -0.93
C MET A 60 6.77 -10.26 -1.76
N ARG A 61 7.51 -9.22 -1.37
CA ARG A 61 7.70 -8.03 -2.18
C ARG A 61 8.41 -8.37 -3.48
N ASP A 62 9.51 -9.12 -3.43
CA ASP A 62 10.25 -9.57 -4.62
C ASP A 62 9.38 -10.46 -5.54
N ALA A 63 8.57 -11.35 -4.96
CA ALA A 63 7.63 -12.17 -5.73
C ALA A 63 6.53 -11.30 -6.40
N THR A 64 6.04 -10.29 -5.72
CA THR A 64 5.06 -9.34 -6.27
C THR A 64 5.67 -8.52 -7.40
N ASP A 65 6.87 -7.96 -7.20
CA ASP A 65 7.63 -7.25 -8.24
C ASP A 65 7.83 -8.11 -9.50
N ALA A 66 8.11 -9.41 -9.33
CA ALA A 66 8.29 -10.33 -10.45
C ALA A 66 7.01 -10.51 -11.29
N TYR A 67 5.82 -10.58 -10.66
CA TYR A 67 4.55 -10.64 -11.39
C TYR A 67 4.25 -9.34 -12.13
N ILE A 68 4.51 -8.20 -11.50
CA ILE A 68 4.28 -6.89 -12.10
C ILE A 68 5.26 -6.67 -13.26
N GLY A 69 6.53 -7.05 -13.11
CA GLY A 69 7.50 -6.98 -14.21
C GLY A 69 7.14 -7.85 -15.41
N ARG A 70 6.51 -9.01 -15.18
CA ARG A 70 5.95 -9.82 -16.27
C ARG A 70 4.74 -9.15 -16.92
N LEU A 71 3.87 -8.53 -16.14
CA LEU A 71 2.72 -7.78 -16.64
C LEU A 71 3.19 -6.65 -17.57
N GLU A 72 4.22 -5.91 -17.19
CA GLU A 72 4.81 -4.87 -18.04
C GLU A 72 5.40 -5.46 -19.32
N LYS A 73 6.21 -6.49 -19.19
CA LYS A 73 6.91 -7.10 -20.33
C LYS A 73 5.99 -7.81 -21.32
N GLU A 74 4.99 -8.54 -20.81
CA GLU A 74 4.12 -9.42 -21.62
C GLU A 74 2.85 -8.71 -22.10
N ALA A 75 2.33 -7.74 -21.34
CA ALA A 75 1.08 -7.02 -21.63
C ALA A 75 1.25 -5.52 -21.90
N GLY A 76 2.44 -4.97 -21.71
CA GLY A 76 2.72 -3.54 -21.90
C GLY A 76 2.02 -2.64 -20.88
N ILE A 77 1.76 -3.15 -19.68
CA ILE A 77 1.08 -2.43 -18.60
C ILE A 77 2.10 -1.96 -17.59
N GLN A 78 2.22 -0.65 -17.42
CA GLN A 78 3.03 -0.07 -16.35
C GLN A 78 2.22 -0.02 -15.07
N ALA A 79 2.70 -0.65 -14.01
CA ALA A 79 1.98 -0.69 -12.75
C ALA A 79 2.83 -0.17 -11.58
N VAL A 80 2.16 0.51 -10.64
CA VAL A 80 2.72 0.94 -9.36
C VAL A 80 1.83 0.39 -8.25
N PHE A 81 2.41 -0.38 -7.35
CA PHE A 81 1.74 -0.91 -6.18
C PHE A 81 2.26 -0.19 -4.94
N VAL A 82 1.36 0.37 -4.16
CA VAL A 82 1.67 1.10 -2.91
C VAL A 82 1.02 0.39 -1.75
N ILE A 83 1.80 0.13 -0.70
CA ILE A 83 1.30 -0.34 0.58
C ILE A 83 1.89 0.52 1.71
N VAL A 84 1.01 1.12 2.51
CA VAL A 84 1.35 2.07 3.57
C VAL A 84 0.37 1.95 4.73
N SER A 85 0.73 2.49 5.91
CA SER A 85 -0.18 2.54 7.07
C SER A 85 -1.34 3.49 6.82
N HIS A 86 -1.04 4.76 6.50
CA HIS A 86 -2.02 5.82 6.30
C HIS A 86 -1.77 6.58 5.01
N VAL A 87 -2.83 7.01 4.35
CA VAL A 87 -2.75 7.92 3.20
C VAL A 87 -3.36 9.27 3.52
N GLU A 88 -2.92 10.30 2.83
CA GLU A 88 -3.40 11.66 2.99
C GLU A 88 -4.94 11.70 2.93
N ASN A 89 -5.54 12.31 3.96
CA ASN A 89 -7.00 12.38 4.16
C ASN A 89 -7.72 11.01 4.21
N GLY A 90 -6.99 9.91 4.35
CA GLY A 90 -7.55 8.56 4.26
C GLY A 90 -8.23 8.30 2.91
N ASP A 91 -7.72 8.88 1.82
CA ASP A 91 -8.27 8.80 0.47
C ASP A 91 -7.30 8.12 -0.52
N PRO A 92 -7.29 6.79 -0.60
CA PRO A 92 -6.41 6.06 -1.52
C PRO A 92 -6.74 6.28 -2.99
N PHE A 93 -7.99 6.63 -3.33
CA PHE A 93 -8.38 7.01 -4.68
C PHE A 93 -7.62 8.25 -5.14
N ARG A 94 -7.65 9.30 -4.32
CA ARG A 94 -6.96 10.55 -4.64
C ARG A 94 -5.46 10.35 -4.78
N VAL A 95 -4.86 9.60 -3.84
CA VAL A 95 -3.43 9.30 -3.88
C VAL A 95 -3.06 8.51 -5.14
N ALA A 96 -3.87 7.52 -5.54
CA ALA A 96 -3.65 6.74 -6.76
C ALA A 96 -3.72 7.63 -8.01
N GLN A 97 -4.71 8.50 -8.12
CA GLN A 97 -4.83 9.44 -9.23
C GLN A 97 -3.65 10.43 -9.29
N ASP A 98 -3.27 10.99 -8.14
CA ASP A 98 -2.16 11.93 -8.07
C ASP A 98 -0.82 11.27 -8.44
N ILE A 99 -0.61 9.99 -8.10
CA ILE A 99 0.55 9.20 -8.56
C ILE A 99 0.49 9.02 -10.07
N GLY A 100 -0.62 8.56 -10.61
CA GLY A 100 -0.80 8.36 -12.05
C GLY A 100 -0.49 9.62 -12.85
N ASN A 101 -1.07 10.74 -12.45
CA ASN A 101 -0.91 12.04 -13.10
C ASN A 101 0.52 12.58 -12.96
N LYS A 102 1.08 12.54 -11.76
CA LYS A 102 2.40 13.12 -11.47
C LYS A 102 3.54 12.38 -12.16
N TYR A 103 3.49 11.05 -12.16
CA TYR A 103 4.57 10.22 -12.69
C TYR A 103 4.29 9.67 -14.08
N GLY A 104 3.08 9.89 -14.60
CA GLY A 104 2.69 9.43 -15.93
C GLY A 104 2.72 7.91 -16.01
N VAL A 105 2.12 7.23 -15.01
CA VAL A 105 2.04 5.77 -14.99
C VAL A 105 1.21 5.30 -16.18
N GLY A 106 1.83 4.53 -17.05
CA GLY A 106 1.28 4.17 -18.36
C GLY A 106 2.00 4.85 -19.52
N ASN A 107 1.98 4.22 -20.67
CA ASN A 107 2.56 4.81 -21.88
C ASN A 107 1.64 5.91 -22.38
N LYS A 108 2.17 7.12 -22.64
CA LYS A 108 1.42 8.29 -23.16
C LYS A 108 0.59 8.02 -24.44
N LYS A 109 0.95 6.97 -25.20
CA LYS A 109 0.21 6.61 -26.41
C LYS A 109 -0.92 5.61 -26.17
N THR A 110 -0.79 4.77 -25.13
CA THR A 110 -1.71 3.66 -24.89
C THR A 110 -2.49 3.83 -23.60
N ASP A 111 -2.03 4.71 -22.71
CA ASP A 111 -2.55 4.94 -21.35
C ASP A 111 -2.82 3.66 -20.53
N ARG A 112 -1.96 2.65 -20.78
CA ARG A 112 -2.03 1.35 -20.10
C ARG A 112 -1.24 1.41 -18.78
N GLY A 113 -1.73 2.24 -17.88
CA GLY A 113 -1.20 2.41 -16.54
C GLY A 113 -2.10 1.77 -15.49
N LEU A 114 -1.53 1.34 -14.38
CA LEU A 114 -2.26 0.79 -13.24
C LEU A 114 -1.63 1.24 -11.94
N VAL A 115 -2.39 1.91 -11.09
CA VAL A 115 -1.95 2.29 -9.75
C VAL A 115 -2.81 1.62 -8.71
N ILE A 116 -2.19 0.92 -7.77
CA ILE A 116 -2.88 0.28 -6.65
C ILE A 116 -2.35 0.87 -5.35
N VAL A 117 -3.27 1.33 -4.50
CA VAL A 117 -2.94 1.89 -3.18
C VAL A 117 -3.69 1.11 -2.12
N VAL A 118 -2.95 0.60 -1.14
CA VAL A 118 -3.48 -0.09 0.04
C VAL A 118 -3.01 0.65 1.30
N ALA A 119 -3.96 1.21 2.05
CA ALA A 119 -3.75 1.91 3.31
C ALA A 119 -4.26 1.01 4.45
N ILE A 120 -3.33 0.30 5.12
CA ILE A 120 -3.68 -0.82 5.99
C ILE A 120 -4.41 -0.38 7.26
N ASP A 121 -3.96 0.70 7.91
CA ASP A 121 -4.56 1.19 9.15
C ASP A 121 -5.82 2.01 8.88
N ASP A 122 -5.91 2.66 7.71
CA ASP A 122 -7.15 3.30 7.23
C ASP A 122 -8.21 2.27 6.81
N ARG A 123 -7.81 1.01 6.61
CA ARG A 123 -8.65 -0.09 6.09
C ARG A 123 -9.28 0.25 4.75
N LYS A 124 -8.53 0.94 3.92
CA LYS A 124 -8.95 1.40 2.61
C LYS A 124 -7.97 0.98 1.52
N TYR A 125 -8.46 0.85 0.33
CA TYR A 125 -7.68 0.51 -0.83
C TYR A 125 -8.34 1.08 -2.09
N PHE A 126 -7.55 1.20 -3.16
CA PHE A 126 -8.08 1.54 -4.47
C PHE A 126 -7.23 0.91 -5.58
N ILE A 127 -7.89 0.44 -6.65
CA ILE A 127 -7.28 -0.03 -7.89
C ILE A 127 -7.68 0.99 -8.96
N ALA A 128 -6.71 1.69 -9.53
CA ALA A 128 -6.89 2.75 -10.52
C ALA A 128 -6.31 2.30 -11.87
N PRO A 129 -7.10 1.70 -12.76
CA PRO A 129 -6.69 1.50 -14.14
C PRO A 129 -6.69 2.83 -14.89
N GLY A 130 -5.73 3.02 -15.82
CA GLY A 130 -5.76 4.11 -16.78
C GLY A 130 -6.77 3.84 -17.90
N ASP A 131 -7.15 4.88 -18.64
CA ASP A 131 -8.21 4.81 -19.67
C ASP A 131 -7.94 3.72 -20.72
N GLY A 132 -6.66 3.46 -21.02
CA GLY A 132 -6.26 2.38 -21.93
C GLY A 132 -6.46 0.95 -21.42
N LEU A 133 -6.92 0.78 -20.19
CA LEU A 133 -7.22 -0.51 -19.57
C LEU A 133 -8.71 -0.75 -19.30
N GLU A 134 -9.58 0.26 -19.43
CA GLU A 134 -11.01 0.17 -19.09
C GLU A 134 -11.75 -0.96 -19.80
N GLY A 135 -11.37 -1.27 -21.04
CA GLY A 135 -11.94 -2.38 -21.80
C GLY A 135 -11.42 -3.76 -21.41
N ASP A 136 -10.23 -3.83 -20.82
CA ASP A 136 -9.54 -5.08 -20.46
C ASP A 136 -9.66 -5.42 -18.99
N LEU A 137 -9.78 -4.41 -18.13
CA LEU A 137 -9.92 -4.51 -16.68
C LEU A 137 -11.04 -3.58 -16.21
N THR A 138 -12.24 -4.10 -16.17
CA THR A 138 -13.45 -3.34 -15.84
C THR A 138 -13.53 -2.99 -14.36
N ASP A 139 -14.35 -1.98 -14.00
CA ASP A 139 -14.58 -1.59 -12.62
C ASP A 139 -15.09 -2.77 -11.76
N VAL A 140 -15.94 -3.62 -12.33
CA VAL A 140 -16.47 -4.81 -11.63
C VAL A 140 -15.34 -5.79 -11.32
N GLU A 141 -14.43 -6.01 -12.26
CA GLU A 141 -13.27 -6.88 -12.05
C GLU A 141 -12.28 -6.28 -11.06
N CYS A 142 -12.05 -4.97 -11.09
CA CYS A 142 -11.26 -4.26 -10.10
C CYS A 142 -11.84 -4.46 -8.68
N ASP A 143 -13.15 -4.31 -8.54
CA ASP A 143 -13.84 -4.49 -7.26
C ASP A 143 -13.79 -5.95 -6.79
N ASP A 144 -13.97 -6.93 -7.67
CA ASP A 144 -13.84 -8.35 -7.35
C ASP A 144 -12.42 -8.72 -6.92
N ILE A 145 -11.40 -8.24 -7.62
CA ILE A 145 -9.99 -8.39 -7.24
C ILE A 145 -9.74 -7.75 -5.88
N ALA A 146 -10.19 -6.51 -5.69
CA ALA A 146 -9.99 -5.79 -4.43
C ALA A 146 -10.64 -6.51 -3.24
N ARG A 147 -11.86 -7.01 -3.38
CA ARG A 147 -12.54 -7.78 -2.34
C ARG A 147 -11.89 -9.14 -2.06
N SER A 148 -11.58 -9.88 -3.11
CA SER A 148 -11.10 -11.26 -2.99
C SER A 148 -9.62 -11.34 -2.63
N CYS A 149 -8.79 -10.41 -3.11
CA CYS A 149 -7.36 -10.41 -2.89
C CYS A 149 -6.96 -9.45 -1.76
N ILE A 150 -7.36 -8.17 -1.81
CA ILE A 150 -6.94 -7.18 -0.82
C ILE A 150 -7.72 -7.34 0.47
N ALA A 151 -9.02 -7.05 0.45
CA ALA A 151 -9.85 -7.00 1.66
C ALA A 151 -9.85 -8.33 2.43
N LYS A 152 -9.96 -9.45 1.73
CA LYS A 152 -9.95 -10.79 2.34
C LYS A 152 -8.66 -11.09 3.10
N ASN A 153 -7.51 -10.76 2.52
CA ASN A 153 -6.22 -11.00 3.14
C ASN A 153 -5.89 -9.97 4.22
N MET A 154 -6.28 -8.70 4.03
CA MET A 154 -6.12 -7.68 5.06
C MET A 154 -6.92 -8.01 6.33
N ARG A 155 -8.15 -8.52 6.21
CA ARG A 155 -8.92 -9.01 7.37
C ARG A 155 -8.25 -10.16 8.12
N LYS A 156 -7.36 -10.92 7.45
CA LYS A 156 -6.55 -11.99 8.06
C LYS A 156 -5.22 -11.49 8.61
N GLY A 157 -4.94 -10.19 8.53
CA GLY A 157 -3.65 -9.62 8.91
C GLY A 157 -2.48 -10.06 8.01
N ASN A 158 -2.76 -10.34 6.73
CA ASN A 158 -1.76 -10.85 5.79
C ASN A 158 -1.56 -9.87 4.61
N PRO A 159 -0.82 -8.77 4.81
CA PRO A 159 -0.52 -7.80 3.76
C PRO A 159 0.29 -8.40 2.61
N ASP A 160 1.18 -9.34 2.88
CA ASP A 160 1.96 -10.07 1.88
C ASP A 160 1.05 -10.72 0.83
N MET A 161 0.07 -11.48 1.29
CA MET A 161 -0.87 -12.15 0.40
C MET A 161 -1.87 -11.17 -0.24
N ALA A 162 -2.18 -10.07 0.41
CA ALA A 162 -3.02 -9.04 -0.20
C ALA A 162 -2.38 -8.53 -1.49
N MET A 163 -1.11 -8.15 -1.44
CA MET A 163 -0.39 -7.59 -2.59
C MET A 163 -0.06 -8.65 -3.64
N LEU A 164 0.47 -9.81 -3.22
CA LEU A 164 0.87 -10.87 -4.14
C LEU A 164 -0.33 -11.47 -4.90
N SER A 165 -1.45 -11.76 -4.22
CA SER A 165 -2.63 -12.32 -4.89
C SER A 165 -3.26 -11.31 -5.85
N THR A 166 -3.21 -10.02 -5.54
CA THR A 166 -3.65 -8.96 -6.45
C THR A 166 -2.81 -8.92 -7.71
N ALA A 167 -1.48 -8.93 -7.59
CA ALA A 167 -0.58 -8.97 -8.75
C ALA A 167 -0.81 -10.21 -9.62
N LYS A 168 -1.01 -11.39 -8.99
CA LYS A 168 -1.32 -12.63 -9.70
C LYS A 168 -2.65 -12.57 -10.44
N ALA A 169 -3.72 -12.08 -9.80
CA ALA A 169 -5.03 -11.98 -10.40
C ALA A 169 -5.03 -11.07 -11.63
N ILE A 170 -4.38 -9.91 -11.52
CA ILE A 170 -4.22 -8.98 -12.64
C ILE A 170 -3.39 -9.60 -13.75
N TYR A 171 -2.24 -10.21 -13.43
CA TYR A 171 -1.42 -10.88 -14.43
C TYR A 171 -2.20 -11.99 -15.17
N ASN A 172 -2.95 -12.82 -14.43
CA ASN A 172 -3.77 -13.87 -15.04
C ASN A 172 -4.83 -13.29 -15.98
N LYS A 173 -5.52 -12.21 -15.55
CA LYS A 173 -6.53 -11.54 -16.37
C LYS A 173 -5.96 -11.18 -17.75
N PHE A 174 -4.79 -10.54 -17.80
CA PHE A 174 -4.19 -10.13 -19.07
C PHE A 174 -3.56 -11.27 -19.85
N LYS A 175 -3.20 -12.38 -19.19
CA LYS A 175 -2.62 -13.55 -19.85
C LYS A 175 -3.65 -14.52 -20.39
N THR A 176 -4.74 -14.74 -19.65
CA THR A 176 -5.72 -15.82 -19.94
C THR A 176 -7.14 -15.29 -20.19
N GLY A 177 -7.39 -13.99 -19.95
CA GLY A 177 -8.72 -13.40 -19.98
C GLY A 177 -9.49 -13.52 -18.66
N GLU A 178 -8.98 -14.29 -17.68
CA GLU A 178 -9.64 -14.55 -16.41
C GLU A 178 -8.72 -14.23 -15.23
N THR A 179 -9.28 -13.68 -14.14
CA THR A 179 -8.50 -13.33 -12.93
C THR A 179 -8.01 -14.55 -12.17
N GLY A 180 -8.67 -15.71 -12.34
CA GLY A 180 -8.40 -16.92 -11.58
C GLY A 180 -8.80 -16.83 -10.10
N ILE A 181 -9.60 -15.83 -9.71
CA ILE A 181 -10.20 -15.72 -8.38
C ILE A 181 -11.56 -16.40 -8.37
N GLU A 182 -11.87 -17.12 -7.29
CA GLU A 182 -13.23 -17.63 -7.08
C GLU A 182 -14.14 -16.43 -6.78
N SER A 183 -15.12 -16.18 -7.64
CA SER A 183 -16.17 -15.18 -7.36
C SER A 183 -16.83 -15.51 -6.02
N PRO A 184 -17.10 -14.53 -5.16
CA PRO A 184 -17.89 -14.75 -3.96
C PRO A 184 -19.21 -15.38 -4.38
N LYS A 185 -19.54 -16.56 -3.86
CA LYS A 185 -20.88 -17.12 -4.01
C LYS A 185 -21.82 -16.12 -3.34
N GLU A 186 -22.73 -15.53 -4.11
CA GLU A 186 -23.81 -14.76 -3.58
C GLU A 186 -24.60 -15.67 -2.62
N GLY A 187 -24.57 -15.33 -1.33
CA GLY A 187 -25.29 -15.99 -0.26
C GLY A 187 -26.45 -15.16 0.19
#